data_958aa25ea29cdb3881b162b05811fb77
#
_entry.id   958aa25ea29cdb3881b162b05811fb77
#
_cell.length_a   1.000
_cell.length_b   1.000
_cell.length_c   1.000
_cell.angle_alpha   90.00
_cell.angle_beta   90.00
_cell.angle_gamma   90.00
#
_symmetry.space_group_name_H-M   'P 1'
#
loop_
_entity.id
_entity.type
_entity.pdbx_description
1 polymer ?
#
loop_
_entity_poly.entity_id
_entity_poly.type
_entity_poly.pdbx_seq_one_letter_code
_entity_poly.pdbx_strand_id
1 'polypeptide(L)'
;MESLFKTKRLIIRPVCIGDKESMFNYRSDPETNQYLSLIPHTIDDVEDFIRKTSSSINVPGTWFQLVIIEQVTNQLIGDIGIHFLDTDPENKQVEIGYTLDKRFRGNGYVTEALSVIIYYLIHSLGKHRIIASIDPANIDSIRLVERLGFRKEAHFIESLFFHGRWVDDLVYAILAKEWQAMNPGKDLGVQ
;
A
#
# COMPACT_ATOMS: atom_id res chain seq x y z
N MET A 1 17.68 -6.85 8.84
CA MET A 1 17.21 -6.61 7.46
C MET A 1 17.29 -5.12 7.21
N GLU A 2 17.92 -4.71 6.11
CA GLU A 2 18.09 -3.29 5.81
C GLU A 2 16.72 -2.62 5.57
N SER A 3 16.57 -1.41 6.10
CA SER A 3 15.41 -0.56 5.82
C SER A 3 15.49 -0.08 4.38
N LEU A 4 14.39 -0.19 3.64
CA LEU A 4 14.31 0.40 2.29
C LEU A 4 14.08 1.92 2.40
N PHE A 5 13.26 2.34 3.40
CA PHE A 5 12.99 3.74 3.68
C PHE A 5 12.95 4.00 5.18
N LYS A 6 13.42 5.18 5.57
CA LYS A 6 13.31 5.70 6.93
C LYS A 6 12.74 7.11 6.90
N THR A 7 11.70 7.34 7.70
CA THR A 7 11.08 8.66 7.86
C THR A 7 11.33 9.18 9.28
N LYS A 8 10.66 10.26 9.66
CA LYS A 8 10.76 10.79 11.04
C LYS A 8 10.26 9.80 12.10
N ARG A 9 9.22 9.01 11.77
CA ARG A 9 8.54 8.13 12.73
C ARG A 9 8.54 6.65 12.31
N LEU A 10 8.89 6.34 11.06
CA LEU A 10 8.69 5.02 10.48
C LEU A 10 9.98 4.43 9.91
N ILE A 11 10.08 3.10 10.01
CA ILE A 11 10.97 2.28 9.21
C ILE A 11 10.08 1.47 8.29
N ILE A 12 10.40 1.48 6.99
CA ILE A 12 9.68 0.72 5.97
C ILE A 12 10.68 -0.20 5.29
N ARG A 13 10.39 -1.49 5.30
CA ARG A 13 11.24 -2.52 4.74
C ARG A 13 10.43 -3.62 4.05
N PRO A 14 11.06 -4.43 3.20
CA PRO A 14 10.41 -5.61 2.66
C PRO A 14 9.88 -6.53 3.76
N VAL A 15 8.75 -7.15 3.50
CA VAL A 15 8.17 -8.18 4.38
C VAL A 15 9.08 -9.41 4.45
N CYS A 16 9.08 -10.10 5.57
CA CYS A 16 9.75 -11.39 5.72
C CYS A 16 8.89 -12.38 6.51
N ILE A 17 9.23 -13.64 6.46
CA ILE A 17 8.49 -14.70 7.18
C ILE A 17 8.39 -14.42 8.69
N GLY A 18 9.40 -13.77 9.28
CA GLY A 18 9.37 -13.37 10.68
C GLY A 18 8.29 -12.35 11.05
N ASP A 19 7.63 -11.73 10.07
CA ASP A 19 6.57 -10.74 10.29
C ASP A 19 5.18 -11.38 10.42
N LYS A 20 5.03 -12.66 10.12
CA LYS A 20 3.74 -13.35 9.99
C LYS A 20 2.84 -13.22 11.21
N GLU A 21 3.37 -13.35 12.41
CA GLU A 21 2.60 -13.24 13.65
C GLU A 21 2.09 -11.80 13.87
N SER A 22 2.96 -10.82 13.66
CA SER A 22 2.59 -9.40 13.78
C SER A 22 1.54 -9.01 12.73
N MET A 23 1.68 -9.49 11.49
CA MET A 23 0.71 -9.27 10.43
C MET A 23 -0.62 -9.97 10.72
N PHE A 24 -0.60 -11.20 11.21
CA PHE A 24 -1.81 -11.93 11.59
C PHE A 24 -2.60 -11.17 12.64
N ASN A 25 -1.95 -10.60 13.66
CA ASN A 25 -2.61 -9.90 14.76
C ASN A 25 -3.53 -8.76 14.32
N TYR A 26 -3.16 -7.98 13.29
CA TYR A 26 -4.02 -6.89 12.82
C TYR A 26 -4.84 -7.26 11.57
N ARG A 27 -4.34 -8.16 10.72
CA ARG A 27 -5.08 -8.58 9.52
C ARG A 27 -6.25 -9.52 9.84
N SER A 28 -6.20 -10.27 10.94
CA SER A 28 -7.32 -11.09 11.41
C SER A 28 -8.41 -10.31 12.14
N ASP A 29 -8.16 -9.04 12.50
CA ASP A 29 -9.16 -8.18 13.14
C ASP A 29 -10.25 -7.78 12.17
N PRO A 30 -11.55 -8.06 12.45
CA PRO A 30 -12.65 -7.80 11.50
C PRO A 30 -12.83 -6.33 11.11
N GLU A 31 -12.49 -5.39 11.98
CA GLU A 31 -12.59 -3.97 11.68
C GLU A 31 -11.45 -3.52 10.75
N THR A 32 -10.28 -4.12 10.91
CA THR A 32 -9.12 -3.84 10.06
C THR A 32 -9.28 -4.45 8.67
N ASN A 33 -9.82 -5.67 8.58
CA ASN A 33 -9.79 -6.46 7.36
C ASN A 33 -11.04 -6.37 6.47
N GLN A 34 -12.06 -5.60 6.87
CA GLN A 34 -13.36 -5.57 6.16
C GLN A 34 -13.27 -5.19 4.66
N TYR A 35 -12.19 -4.53 4.24
CA TYR A 35 -11.93 -4.14 2.85
C TYR A 35 -10.69 -4.82 2.26
N LEU A 36 -10.11 -5.80 2.96
CA LEU A 36 -8.90 -6.49 2.50
C LEU A 36 -9.24 -7.72 1.65
N SER A 37 -8.51 -7.91 0.56
CA SER A 37 -8.63 -9.11 -0.27
C SER A 37 -8.17 -10.38 0.45
N LEU A 38 -7.24 -10.26 1.39
CA LEU A 38 -6.79 -11.35 2.23
C LEU A 38 -7.24 -11.14 3.67
N ILE A 39 -8.14 -12.01 4.15
CA ILE A 39 -8.48 -12.17 5.57
C ILE A 39 -7.87 -13.48 6.03
N PRO A 40 -6.76 -13.46 6.78
CA PRO A 40 -6.14 -14.68 7.26
C PRO A 40 -6.98 -15.29 8.41
N HIS A 41 -7.19 -16.59 8.36
CA HIS A 41 -7.81 -17.38 9.43
C HIS A 41 -6.73 -18.01 10.35
N THR A 42 -5.53 -18.20 9.82
CA THR A 42 -4.39 -18.79 10.51
C THR A 42 -3.11 -18.01 10.25
N ILE A 43 -2.09 -18.24 11.06
CA ILE A 43 -0.75 -17.67 10.81
C ILE A 43 -0.15 -18.22 9.50
N ASP A 44 -0.47 -19.47 9.17
CA ASP A 44 0.00 -20.10 7.93
C ASP A 44 -0.58 -19.42 6.67
N ASP A 45 -1.80 -18.89 6.73
CA ASP A 45 -2.37 -18.09 5.63
C ASP A 45 -1.53 -16.83 5.36
N VAL A 46 -1.00 -16.20 6.43
CA VAL A 46 -0.10 -15.05 6.30
C VAL A 46 1.27 -15.48 5.77
N GLU A 47 1.80 -16.63 6.20
CA GLU A 47 3.04 -17.15 5.65
C GLU A 47 2.91 -17.43 4.15
N ASP A 48 1.81 -18.06 3.73
CA ASP A 48 1.52 -18.30 2.31
C ASP A 48 1.38 -17.00 1.51
N PHE A 49 0.75 -15.97 2.10
CA PHE A 49 0.68 -14.65 1.50
C PHE A 49 2.09 -14.06 1.29
N ILE A 50 2.93 -14.08 2.33
CA ILE A 50 4.30 -13.56 2.24
C ILE A 50 5.11 -14.32 1.17
N ARG A 51 4.98 -15.62 1.09
CA ARG A 51 5.69 -16.47 0.09
C ARG A 51 5.27 -16.17 -1.36
N LYS A 52 4.05 -15.68 -1.58
CA LYS A 52 3.53 -15.31 -2.90
C LYS A 52 4.00 -13.93 -3.37
N THR A 53 4.53 -13.10 -2.47
CA THR A 53 5.05 -11.78 -2.84
C THR A 53 6.43 -11.89 -3.48
N SER A 54 6.74 -10.97 -4.38
CA SER A 54 8.06 -10.92 -5.01
C SER A 54 9.15 -10.57 -3.98
N SER A 55 10.29 -11.24 -4.08
CA SER A 55 11.49 -10.89 -3.30
C SER A 55 12.24 -9.68 -3.89
N SER A 56 11.92 -9.30 -5.13
CA SER A 56 12.56 -8.20 -5.85
C SER A 56 11.53 -7.14 -6.22
N ILE A 57 11.90 -5.88 -6.00
CA ILE A 57 11.05 -4.75 -6.39
C ILE A 57 11.09 -4.53 -7.90
N ASN A 58 10.02 -3.97 -8.45
CA ASN A 58 9.91 -3.56 -9.86
C ASN A 58 9.85 -4.70 -10.89
N VAL A 59 9.33 -5.86 -10.50
CA VAL A 59 9.12 -7.00 -11.39
C VAL A 59 7.68 -6.97 -11.92
N PRO A 60 7.44 -6.84 -13.24
CA PRO A 60 6.09 -6.81 -13.83
C PRO A 60 5.28 -8.05 -13.47
N GLY A 61 3.97 -7.88 -13.26
CA GLY A 61 3.02 -8.93 -12.90
C GLY A 61 3.11 -9.39 -11.44
N THR A 62 3.91 -8.72 -10.60
CA THR A 62 4.10 -9.16 -9.21
C THR A 62 3.69 -8.12 -8.18
N TRP A 63 3.30 -8.62 -7.01
CA TRP A 63 3.15 -7.82 -5.80
C TRP A 63 4.47 -7.80 -5.02
N PHE A 64 4.92 -6.61 -4.64
CA PHE A 64 6.01 -6.41 -3.70
C PHE A 64 5.45 -5.85 -2.40
N GLN A 65 5.70 -6.55 -1.28
CA GLN A 65 5.11 -6.21 0.00
C GLN A 65 6.12 -5.57 0.94
N LEU A 66 5.72 -4.45 1.53
CA LEU A 66 6.46 -3.71 2.54
C LEU A 66 5.72 -3.75 3.87
N VAL A 67 6.45 -3.73 4.96
CA VAL A 67 5.92 -3.53 6.32
C VAL A 67 6.28 -2.16 6.85
N ILE A 68 5.39 -1.60 7.67
CA ILE A 68 5.54 -0.32 8.34
C ILE A 68 5.83 -0.59 9.82
N ILE A 69 6.96 -0.11 10.30
CA ILE A 69 7.40 -0.24 11.70
C ILE A 69 7.46 1.15 12.31
N GLU A 70 6.79 1.33 13.45
CA GLU A 70 6.86 2.55 14.24
C GLU A 70 8.18 2.57 15.02
N GLN A 71 8.98 3.66 14.90
CA GLN A 71 10.37 3.68 15.38
C GLN A 71 10.51 3.67 16.89
N VAL A 72 9.57 4.30 17.62
CA VAL A 72 9.71 4.45 19.09
C VAL A 72 9.44 3.13 19.80
N THR A 73 8.37 2.42 19.37
CA THR A 73 7.97 1.15 19.98
C THR A 73 8.55 -0.07 19.29
N ASN A 74 9.14 0.11 18.10
CA ASN A 74 9.61 -0.95 17.22
C ASN A 74 8.49 -1.96 16.84
N GLN A 75 7.22 -1.51 16.85
CA GLN A 75 6.08 -2.34 16.50
C GLN A 75 5.81 -2.28 15.00
N LEU A 76 5.52 -3.44 14.40
CA LEU A 76 4.95 -3.53 13.07
C LEU A 76 3.48 -3.10 13.17
N ILE A 77 3.14 -1.99 12.50
CA ILE A 77 1.84 -1.32 12.62
C ILE A 77 0.97 -1.43 11.37
N GLY A 78 1.54 -1.91 10.27
CA GLY A 78 0.82 -2.02 9.00
C GLY A 78 1.71 -2.51 7.88
N ASP A 79 1.14 -2.53 6.68
CA ASP A 79 1.84 -2.96 5.46
C ASP A 79 1.37 -2.20 4.22
N ILE A 80 2.18 -2.23 3.16
CA ILE A 80 1.90 -1.64 1.86
C ILE A 80 2.28 -2.63 0.78
N GLY A 81 1.33 -2.94 -0.11
CA GLY A 81 1.56 -3.70 -1.33
C GLY A 81 1.76 -2.76 -2.52
N ILE A 82 2.69 -3.10 -3.40
CA ILE A 82 2.90 -2.44 -4.68
C ILE A 82 2.77 -3.50 -5.77
N HIS A 83 1.76 -3.38 -6.61
CA HIS A 83 1.55 -4.24 -7.76
C HIS A 83 2.14 -3.60 -9.00
N PHE A 84 3.15 -4.24 -9.57
CA PHE A 84 3.75 -3.84 -10.83
C PHE A 84 2.95 -4.46 -11.98
N LEU A 85 2.14 -3.64 -12.68
CA LEU A 85 1.17 -4.15 -13.65
C LEU A 85 1.87 -4.76 -14.86
N ASP A 86 1.44 -5.97 -15.26
CA ASP A 86 1.93 -6.66 -16.47
C ASP A 86 1.23 -6.20 -17.76
N THR A 87 0.12 -5.47 -17.61
CA THR A 87 -0.62 -4.88 -18.74
C THR A 87 0.07 -3.65 -19.33
N ASP A 88 1.14 -3.16 -18.69
CA ASP A 88 1.93 -2.02 -19.14
C ASP A 88 3.32 -2.49 -19.60
N PRO A 89 3.57 -2.56 -20.93
CA PRO A 89 4.82 -3.09 -21.47
C PRO A 89 6.06 -2.27 -21.10
N GLU A 90 5.87 -1.00 -20.71
CA GLU A 90 6.96 -0.12 -20.25
C GLU A 90 7.19 -0.18 -18.74
N ASN A 91 6.36 -0.93 -18.01
CA ASN A 91 6.39 -1.00 -16.54
C ASN A 91 6.36 0.38 -15.86
N LYS A 92 5.51 1.28 -16.37
CA LYS A 92 5.35 2.66 -15.89
C LYS A 92 4.16 2.86 -14.97
N GLN A 93 3.32 1.83 -14.79
CA GLN A 93 2.12 1.89 -13.96
C GLN A 93 2.23 0.90 -12.80
N VAL A 94 1.74 1.33 -11.65
CA VAL A 94 1.65 0.50 -10.45
C VAL A 94 0.33 0.75 -9.74
N GLU A 95 -0.14 -0.27 -9.06
CA GLU A 95 -1.24 -0.16 -8.10
C GLU A 95 -0.68 -0.26 -6.68
N ILE A 96 -1.22 0.53 -5.76
CA ILE A 96 -0.85 0.48 -4.34
C ILE A 96 -2.06 0.06 -3.50
N GLY A 97 -1.80 -0.84 -2.54
CA GLY A 97 -2.72 -1.18 -1.48
C GLY A 97 -2.04 -1.02 -0.12
N TYR A 98 -2.79 -0.78 0.94
CA TYR A 98 -2.23 -0.60 2.27
C TYR A 98 -3.19 -1.03 3.36
N THR A 99 -2.61 -1.44 4.48
CA THR A 99 -3.34 -1.81 5.70
C THR A 99 -2.64 -1.18 6.89
N LEU A 100 -3.42 -0.66 7.83
CA LEU A 100 -2.91 -0.16 9.10
C LEU A 100 -3.72 -0.77 10.24
N ASP A 101 -3.03 -1.27 11.26
CA ASP A 101 -3.64 -1.68 12.51
C ASP A 101 -4.50 -0.53 13.07
N LYS A 102 -5.75 -0.83 13.41
CA LYS A 102 -6.75 0.16 13.87
C LYS A 102 -6.25 1.01 15.04
N ARG A 103 -5.40 0.44 15.92
CA ARG A 103 -4.83 1.14 17.08
C ARG A 103 -3.94 2.32 16.70
N PHE A 104 -3.45 2.36 15.46
CA PHE A 104 -2.54 3.39 14.95
C PHE A 104 -3.19 4.33 13.93
N ARG A 105 -4.50 4.15 13.63
CA ARG A 105 -5.26 5.05 12.74
C ARG A 105 -5.33 6.46 13.30
N GLY A 106 -5.60 7.43 12.42
CA GLY A 106 -5.75 8.84 12.80
C GLY A 106 -4.44 9.60 13.06
N ASN A 107 -3.29 8.92 13.12
CA ASN A 107 -1.98 9.53 13.44
C ASN A 107 -1.16 9.94 12.20
N GLY A 108 -1.69 9.76 10.99
CA GLY A 108 -1.02 10.13 9.74
C GLY A 108 0.12 9.19 9.30
N TYR A 109 0.29 8.04 9.91
CA TYR A 109 1.36 7.09 9.59
C TYR A 109 1.29 6.60 8.13
N VAL A 110 0.11 6.22 7.63
CA VAL A 110 -0.03 5.77 6.23
C VAL A 110 0.27 6.90 5.26
N THR A 111 -0.17 8.14 5.55
CA THR A 111 0.14 9.31 4.72
C THR A 111 1.65 9.53 4.64
N GLU A 112 2.37 9.43 5.77
CA GLU A 112 3.82 9.55 5.84
C GLU A 112 4.52 8.45 5.03
N ALA A 113 4.10 7.20 5.22
CA ALA A 113 4.66 6.05 4.52
C ALA A 113 4.43 6.12 3.01
N LEU A 114 3.19 6.38 2.58
CA LEU A 114 2.86 6.47 1.16
C LEU A 114 3.54 7.66 0.48
N SER A 115 3.73 8.79 1.17
CA SER A 115 4.46 9.93 0.59
C SER A 115 5.88 9.56 0.17
N VAL A 116 6.60 8.80 1.00
CA VAL A 116 7.95 8.33 0.68
C VAL A 116 7.95 7.29 -0.43
N ILE A 117 6.98 6.37 -0.40
CA ILE A 117 6.86 5.32 -1.43
C ILE A 117 6.50 5.94 -2.80
N ILE A 118 5.54 6.87 -2.85
CA ILE A 118 5.16 7.56 -4.08
C ILE A 118 6.37 8.35 -4.64
N TYR A 119 7.11 9.04 -3.77
CA TYR A 119 8.34 9.72 -4.16
C TYR A 119 9.33 8.75 -4.82
N TYR A 120 9.60 7.62 -4.19
CA TYR A 120 10.50 6.58 -4.71
C TYR A 120 10.02 5.99 -6.04
N LEU A 121 8.73 5.65 -6.13
CA LEU A 121 8.13 5.11 -7.34
C LEU A 121 8.30 6.06 -8.54
N ILE A 122 8.12 7.36 -8.31
CA ILE A 122 8.21 8.37 -9.36
C ILE A 122 9.67 8.71 -9.68
N HIS A 123 10.49 9.04 -8.68
CA HIS A 123 11.82 9.59 -8.90
C HIS A 123 12.90 8.53 -9.12
N SER A 124 12.81 7.40 -8.41
CA SER A 124 13.83 6.33 -8.53
C SER A 124 13.46 5.27 -9.54
N LEU A 125 12.17 4.86 -9.58
CA LEU A 125 11.70 3.83 -10.52
C LEU A 125 11.08 4.41 -11.81
N GLY A 126 10.93 5.72 -11.91
CA GLY A 126 10.41 6.41 -13.09
C GLY A 126 8.97 6.02 -13.44
N LYS A 127 8.14 5.72 -12.44
CA LYS A 127 6.74 5.41 -12.67
C LYS A 127 5.98 6.64 -13.14
N HIS A 128 5.13 6.45 -14.14
CA HIS A 128 4.30 7.51 -14.73
C HIS A 128 2.98 7.68 -13.99
N ARG A 129 2.40 6.56 -13.50
CA ARG A 129 1.04 6.52 -12.94
C ARG A 129 0.97 5.58 -11.76
N ILE A 130 0.32 6.03 -10.69
CA ILE A 130 0.05 5.23 -9.50
C ILE A 130 -1.45 5.17 -9.30
N ILE A 131 -1.97 3.96 -9.07
CA ILE A 131 -3.40 3.64 -8.98
C ILE A 131 -3.70 3.14 -7.57
N ALA A 132 -4.91 3.40 -7.09
CA ALA A 132 -5.49 2.77 -5.91
C ALA A 132 -6.94 2.36 -6.21
N SER A 133 -7.27 1.09 -5.97
CA SER A 133 -8.60 0.51 -6.03
C SER A 133 -9.20 0.52 -4.62
N ILE A 134 -10.39 1.10 -4.44
CA ILE A 134 -10.96 1.38 -3.12
C ILE A 134 -12.45 1.09 -3.10
N ASP A 135 -12.91 0.30 -2.13
CA ASP A 135 -14.34 0.11 -1.86
C ASP A 135 -15.00 1.46 -1.51
N PRO A 136 -16.13 1.84 -2.13
CA PRO A 136 -16.85 3.09 -1.84
C PRO A 136 -17.19 3.32 -0.37
N ALA A 137 -17.33 2.26 0.42
CA ALA A 137 -17.61 2.35 1.85
C ALA A 137 -16.34 2.67 2.68
N ASN A 138 -15.14 2.54 2.10
CA ASN A 138 -13.87 2.83 2.78
C ASN A 138 -13.53 4.32 2.72
N ILE A 139 -14.33 5.12 3.42
CA ILE A 139 -14.21 6.59 3.42
C ILE A 139 -12.84 7.07 3.90
N ASP A 140 -12.21 6.35 4.83
CA ASP A 140 -10.90 6.73 5.35
C ASP A 140 -9.81 6.58 4.29
N SER A 141 -9.84 5.51 3.49
CA SER A 141 -8.92 5.33 2.36
C SER A 141 -9.18 6.37 1.26
N ILE A 142 -10.45 6.67 0.96
CA ILE A 142 -10.80 7.72 -0.02
C ILE A 142 -10.18 9.06 0.41
N ARG A 143 -10.45 9.51 1.63
CA ARG A 143 -9.90 10.76 2.16
C ARG A 143 -8.37 10.78 2.19
N LEU A 144 -7.75 9.63 2.42
CA LEU A 144 -6.29 9.50 2.44
C LEU A 144 -5.70 9.72 1.05
N VAL A 145 -6.20 9.02 0.04
CA VAL A 145 -5.67 9.16 -1.33
C VAL A 145 -5.96 10.54 -1.92
N GLU A 146 -7.14 11.12 -1.66
CA GLU A 146 -7.46 12.50 -2.07
C GLU A 146 -6.50 13.52 -1.44
N ARG A 147 -6.14 13.35 -0.15
CA ARG A 147 -5.14 14.20 0.52
C ARG A 147 -3.76 14.05 -0.10
N LEU A 148 -3.41 12.87 -0.62
CA LEU A 148 -2.17 12.61 -1.34
C LEU A 148 -2.23 13.12 -2.80
N GLY A 149 -3.38 13.68 -3.24
CA GLY A 149 -3.56 14.27 -4.56
C GLY A 149 -4.04 13.31 -5.63
N PHE A 150 -4.45 12.11 -5.27
CA PHE A 150 -5.12 11.21 -6.21
C PHE A 150 -6.50 11.79 -6.56
N ARG A 151 -6.90 11.64 -7.82
CA ARG A 151 -8.24 11.96 -8.30
C ARG A 151 -9.01 10.69 -8.59
N LYS A 152 -10.32 10.71 -8.38
CA LYS A 152 -11.19 9.64 -8.82
C LYS A 152 -11.30 9.64 -10.35
N GLU A 153 -11.05 8.50 -10.99
CA GLU A 153 -11.12 8.35 -12.43
C GLU A 153 -12.25 7.44 -12.88
N ALA A 154 -12.64 6.46 -12.05
CA ALA A 154 -13.73 5.56 -12.38
C ALA A 154 -14.52 5.13 -11.13
N HIS A 155 -15.76 4.69 -11.38
CA HIS A 155 -16.60 3.94 -10.45
C HIS A 155 -17.20 2.78 -11.23
N PHE A 156 -16.72 1.59 -10.95
CA PHE A 156 -17.23 0.37 -11.54
C PHE A 156 -18.28 -0.23 -10.61
N ILE A 157 -19.48 -0.42 -11.13
CA ILE A 157 -20.61 -0.96 -10.37
C ILE A 157 -20.54 -2.48 -10.37
N GLU A 158 -20.62 -3.09 -9.19
CA GLU A 158 -20.62 -4.55 -8.99
C GLU A 158 -19.54 -5.28 -9.81
N SER A 159 -18.31 -4.72 -9.85
CA SER A 159 -17.24 -5.19 -10.73
C SER A 159 -16.30 -6.21 -10.06
N LEU A 160 -16.31 -6.27 -8.73
CA LEU A 160 -15.48 -7.19 -7.96
C LEU A 160 -16.34 -8.16 -7.16
N PHE A 161 -16.03 -9.47 -7.26
CA PHE A 161 -16.64 -10.46 -6.38
C PHE A 161 -15.80 -10.60 -5.13
N PHE A 162 -16.36 -10.14 -4.00
CA PHE A 162 -15.63 -9.99 -2.76
C PHE A 162 -16.45 -10.48 -1.56
N HIS A 163 -15.91 -11.39 -0.76
CA HIS A 163 -16.60 -11.99 0.40
C HIS A 163 -18.01 -12.49 0.10
N GLY A 164 -18.17 -13.21 -1.03
CA GLY A 164 -19.43 -13.83 -1.42
C GLY A 164 -20.48 -12.89 -2.02
N ARG A 165 -20.12 -11.65 -2.33
CA ARG A 165 -21.00 -10.66 -2.97
C ARG A 165 -20.26 -9.85 -4.03
N TRP A 166 -20.99 -9.30 -4.98
CA TRP A 166 -20.50 -8.30 -5.90
C TRP A 166 -20.42 -6.94 -5.20
N VAL A 167 -19.31 -6.24 -5.34
CA VAL A 167 -19.09 -4.91 -4.77
C VAL A 167 -18.59 -3.95 -5.84
N ASP A 168 -18.83 -2.68 -5.60
CA ASP A 168 -18.32 -1.60 -6.44
C ASP A 168 -16.82 -1.40 -6.22
N ASP A 169 -16.17 -0.82 -7.23
CA ASP A 169 -14.76 -0.42 -7.17
C ASP A 169 -14.59 1.03 -7.61
N LEU A 170 -13.96 1.84 -6.77
CA LEU A 170 -13.52 3.18 -7.10
C LEU A 170 -12.05 3.16 -7.49
N VAL A 171 -11.75 3.58 -8.71
CA VAL A 171 -10.37 3.74 -9.17
C VAL A 171 -9.92 5.18 -8.96
N TYR A 172 -8.92 5.35 -8.13
CA TYR A 172 -8.20 6.60 -7.92
C TYR A 172 -6.81 6.53 -8.55
N ALA A 173 -6.31 7.63 -9.09
CA ALA A 173 -4.98 7.67 -9.66
C ALA A 173 -4.30 9.02 -9.51
N ILE A 174 -2.96 9.00 -9.55
CA ILE A 174 -2.11 10.19 -9.64
C ILE A 174 -1.04 9.98 -10.70
N LEU A 175 -0.75 11.03 -11.49
CA LEU A 175 0.36 11.03 -12.43
C LEU A 175 1.62 11.62 -11.80
N ALA A 176 2.78 11.17 -12.26
CA ALA A 176 4.07 11.69 -11.80
C ALA A 176 4.15 13.22 -11.88
N LYS A 177 3.71 13.82 -12.99
CA LYS A 177 3.70 15.28 -13.17
C LYS A 177 2.83 16.02 -12.15
N GLU A 178 1.71 15.42 -11.74
CA GLU A 178 0.78 16.00 -10.76
C GLU A 178 1.40 15.95 -9.36
N TRP A 179 1.99 14.80 -8.99
CA TRP A 179 2.70 14.67 -7.73
C TRP A 179 3.87 15.66 -7.61
N GLN A 180 4.68 15.79 -8.67
CA GLN A 180 5.81 16.71 -8.70
C GLN A 180 5.36 18.18 -8.58
N ALA A 181 4.27 18.55 -9.24
CA ALA A 181 3.71 19.91 -9.15
C ALA A 181 3.21 20.25 -7.73
N MET A 182 2.67 19.29 -6.99
CA MET A 182 2.22 19.49 -5.60
C MET A 182 3.36 19.46 -4.58
N ASN A 183 4.49 18.87 -4.92
CA ASN A 183 5.62 18.66 -4.03
C ASN A 183 6.93 19.23 -4.61
N PRO A 184 6.99 20.51 -5.00
CA PRO A 184 8.17 21.09 -5.63
C PRO A 184 9.35 21.07 -4.66
N GLY A 185 10.47 20.43 -5.07
CA GLY A 185 11.73 20.44 -4.30
C GLY A 185 11.71 19.65 -2.99
N LYS A 186 10.68 18.86 -2.72
CA LYS A 186 10.71 17.94 -1.57
C LYS A 186 11.67 16.78 -1.87
N ASP A 187 12.82 16.83 -1.22
CA ASP A 187 13.63 15.62 -1.00
C ASP A 187 13.10 14.95 0.27
N LEU A 188 12.48 13.79 0.13
CA LEU A 188 11.95 13.02 1.27
C LEU A 188 13.00 12.12 1.92
N GLY A 189 14.29 12.33 1.59
CA GLY A 189 15.41 11.65 2.24
C GLY A 189 15.40 10.13 2.01
N VAL A 190 14.98 9.71 0.85
CA VAL A 190 15.04 8.29 0.42
C VAL A 190 16.51 7.95 0.16
N GLN A 191 17.15 7.33 1.15
CA GLN A 191 18.48 6.72 1.02
C GLN A 191 18.34 5.27 0.62
#